data_80baf8ffae7511ae5c42ae369b36e090
#
_entry.id   80baf8ffae7511ae5c42ae369b36e090
#
_cell.length_a   1.000
_cell.length_b   1.000
_cell.length_c   1.000
_cell.angle_alpha   90.00
_cell.angle_beta   90.00
_cell.angle_gamma   90.00
#
_symmetry.space_group_name_H-M   'P 1'
#
loop_
_entity.id
_entity.type
_entity.pdbx_description
1 polymer ?
#
loop_
_entity_poly.entity_id
_entity_poly.type
_entity_poly.pdbx_seq_one_letter_code
_entity_poly.pdbx_strand_id
1 'polypeptide(L)' 'MIGYKIHYGDYGYDCWGRPEWCGWYEYDDVVYTNEDKAIEAMEDAKEQFPDREFELHEIELQ' A
#
# COMPACT_ATOMS: atom_id res chain seq x y z
N MET A 1 14.93 -10.41 10.58
CA MET A 1 14.91 -10.01 9.18
C MET A 1 13.64 -9.25 8.89
N ILE A 2 13.75 -8.13 8.20
CA ILE A 2 12.60 -7.28 7.91
C ILE A 2 12.25 -7.38 6.44
N GLY A 3 10.96 -7.54 6.15
CA GLY A 3 10.43 -7.46 4.81
C GLY A 3 9.51 -6.26 4.67
N TYR A 4 9.16 -5.94 3.45
CA TYR A 4 8.32 -4.79 3.13
C TYR A 4 7.17 -5.23 2.24
N LYS A 5 5.97 -4.76 2.55
CA LYS A 5 4.80 -4.96 1.70
C LYS A 5 4.23 -3.61 1.29
N ILE A 6 3.74 -3.56 0.05
CA ILE A 6 3.08 -2.37 -0.45
C ILE A 6 1.62 -2.43 -0.04
N HIS A 7 1.15 -1.37 0.59
CA HIS A 7 -0.26 -1.22 0.94
C HIS A 7 -0.82 -0.01 0.24
N TYR A 8 -2.09 -0.07 -0.09
CA TYR A 8 -2.81 1.08 -0.65
C TYR A 8 -3.92 1.50 0.28
N GLY A 9 -4.18 2.81 0.30
CA GLY A 9 -5.28 3.35 1.07
C GLY A 9 -6.57 3.34 0.25
N ASP A 10 -7.66 3.02 0.90
CA ASP A 10 -8.96 2.99 0.25
C ASP A 10 -9.96 3.88 0.98
N TYR A 11 -10.85 4.49 0.20
CA TYR A 11 -11.94 5.31 0.70
C TYR A 11 -13.26 4.69 0.29
N GLY A 12 -14.14 4.53 1.25
CA GLY A 12 -15.52 4.17 0.98
C GLY A 12 -16.41 5.38 1.14
N TYR A 13 -17.71 5.14 1.17
CA TYR A 13 -18.69 6.18 1.41
C TYR A 13 -19.58 5.76 2.58
N ASP A 14 -19.85 6.70 3.48
CA ASP A 14 -20.76 6.45 4.58
C ASP A 14 -22.21 6.49 4.07
N CYS A 15 -23.18 6.30 4.98
CA CYS A 15 -24.59 6.31 4.61
C CYS A 15 -25.09 7.69 4.13
N TRP A 16 -24.28 8.72 4.32
CA TRP A 16 -24.58 10.08 3.89
C TRP A 16 -23.89 10.45 2.57
N GLY A 17 -23.16 9.50 1.97
CA GLY A 17 -22.45 9.73 0.73
C GLY A 17 -21.14 10.50 0.89
N ARG A 18 -20.61 10.60 2.11
CA ARG A 18 -19.34 11.28 2.37
C ARG A 18 -18.18 10.31 2.26
N PRO A 19 -17.03 10.75 1.71
CA PRO A 19 -15.84 9.89 1.69
C PRO A 19 -15.40 9.53 3.11
N GLU A 20 -15.13 8.26 3.32
CA GLU A 20 -14.68 7.75 4.60
C GLU A 20 -13.42 6.91 4.40
N TRP A 21 -12.41 7.14 5.23
CA TRP A 21 -11.18 6.36 5.18
C TRP A 21 -11.44 4.95 5.70
N CYS A 22 -11.18 3.97 4.84
CA CYS A 22 -11.41 2.56 5.18
C CYS A 22 -10.17 1.84 5.67
N GLY A 23 -9.00 2.42 5.48
CA GLY A 23 -7.74 1.87 5.97
C GLY A 23 -6.82 1.39 4.86
N TRP A 24 -5.78 0.68 5.28
CA TRP A 24 -4.75 0.17 4.37
C TRP A 24 -5.03 -1.28 4.01
N TYR A 25 -4.89 -1.61 2.73
CA TYR A 25 -5.06 -2.96 2.21
C TYR A 25 -3.80 -3.39 1.49
N GLU A 26 -3.53 -4.67 1.48
CA GLU A 26 -2.39 -5.21 0.75
C GLU A 26 -2.58 -5.02 -0.76
N TYR A 27 -1.58 -4.42 -1.41
CA TYR A 27 -1.64 -4.20 -2.85
C TYR A 27 -1.39 -5.49 -3.62
N ASP A 28 -0.41 -6.28 -3.18
CA ASP A 28 -0.08 -7.56 -3.79
C ASP A 28 0.42 -8.53 -2.70
N ASP A 29 0.69 -9.76 -3.10
CA ASP A 29 1.18 -10.79 -2.16
C ASP A 29 2.70 -10.86 -2.11
N VAL A 30 3.38 -9.88 -2.71
CA VAL A 30 4.85 -9.88 -2.78
C VAL A 30 5.42 -9.24 -1.52
N VAL A 31 6.37 -9.94 -0.91
CA VAL A 31 7.16 -9.41 0.21
C VAL A 31 8.54 -9.08 -0.31
N TYR A 32 8.94 -7.82 -0.19
CA TYR A 32 10.25 -7.37 -0.62
C TYR A 32 11.20 -7.41 0.55
N THR A 33 12.39 -7.98 0.35
CA THR A 33 13.44 -8.00 1.38
C THR A 33 14.41 -6.86 1.22
N ASN A 34 14.29 -6.09 0.15
CA ASN A 34 15.13 -4.93 -0.14
C ASN A 34 14.24 -3.69 -0.20
N GLU A 35 14.53 -2.72 0.65
CA GLU A 35 13.74 -1.49 0.72
C GLU A 35 13.74 -0.71 -0.58
N ASP A 36 14.89 -0.62 -1.25
CA ASP A 36 15.00 0.11 -2.52
C ASP A 36 14.08 -0.48 -3.59
N LYS A 37 14.04 -1.79 -3.67
CA LYS A 37 13.16 -2.47 -4.61
C LYS A 37 11.68 -2.30 -4.25
N ALA A 38 11.38 -2.29 -2.97
CA ALA A 38 10.02 -2.06 -2.49
C ALA A 38 9.56 -0.64 -2.85
N ILE A 39 10.42 0.34 -2.67
CA ILE A 39 10.13 1.74 -3.02
C ILE A 39 9.91 1.87 -4.52
N GLU A 40 10.77 1.24 -5.32
CA GLU A 40 10.66 1.27 -6.77
C GLU A 40 9.33 0.68 -7.24
N ALA A 41 8.95 -0.47 -6.68
CA ALA A 41 7.67 -1.09 -7.00
C ALA A 41 6.48 -0.22 -6.56
N MET A 42 6.60 0.44 -5.42
CA MET A 42 5.57 1.34 -4.93
C MET A 42 5.42 2.56 -5.85
N GLU A 43 6.52 3.11 -6.33
CA GLU A 43 6.48 4.23 -7.27
C GLU A 43 5.82 3.84 -8.59
N ASP A 44 6.08 2.63 -9.08
CA ASP A 44 5.39 2.07 -10.24
C ASP A 44 3.88 2.00 -10.01
N ALA A 45 3.49 1.53 -8.84
CA ALA A 45 2.07 1.45 -8.49
C ALA A 45 1.43 2.84 -8.45
N LYS A 46 2.15 3.84 -7.95
CA LYS A 46 1.67 5.22 -7.93
C LYS A 46 1.47 5.79 -9.33
N GLU A 47 2.31 5.40 -10.27
CA GLU A 47 2.14 5.82 -11.66
C GLU A 47 0.91 5.19 -12.29
N GLN A 48 0.63 3.93 -11.98
CA GLN A 48 -0.54 3.25 -12.51
C GLN A 48 -1.84 3.73 -11.88
N PHE A 49 -1.79 4.11 -10.61
CA PHE A 49 -2.97 4.54 -9.85
C PHE A 49 -2.66 5.86 -9.13
N PRO A 50 -2.58 6.98 -9.87
CA PRO A 50 -2.18 8.25 -9.27
C PRO A 50 -3.16 8.81 -8.25
N ASP A 51 -4.41 8.33 -8.27
CA ASP A 51 -5.44 8.78 -7.35
C ASP A 51 -5.46 8.02 -6.01
N ARG A 52 -4.60 7.00 -5.87
CA ARG A 52 -4.52 6.20 -4.65
C ARG A 52 -3.29 6.55 -3.83
N GLU A 53 -3.42 6.37 -2.54
CA GLU A 53 -2.30 6.52 -1.63
C GLU A 53 -1.64 5.16 -1.41
N PHE A 54 -0.32 5.16 -1.36
CA PHE A 54 0.46 3.94 -1.13
C PHE A 54 1.43 4.16 0.02
N GLU A 55 1.71 3.09 0.75
CA GLU A 55 2.63 3.11 1.87
C GLU A 55 3.34 1.77 1.97
N LEU A 56 4.60 1.79 2.40
CA LEU A 56 5.35 0.57 2.70
C LEU A 56 5.16 0.22 4.16
N HIS A 57 4.77 -1.01 4.41
CA HIS A 57 4.64 -1.54 5.76
C HIS A 57 5.74 -2.56 6.01
N GLU A 58 6.46 -2.36 7.09
CA GLU A 58 7.51 -3.28 7.52
C GLU A 58 6.88 -4.51 8.16
N ILE A 59 7.43 -5.67 7.81
CA ILE A 59 6.97 -6.96 8.33
C ILE A 59 8.18 -7.68 8.88
N GLU A 60 8.06 -8.25 10.07
CA GLU A 60 9.13 -9.08 10.62
C GLU A 60 9.04 -10.48 10.01
N LEU A 61 10.12 -10.89 9.34
CA LEU A 61 10.22 -12.22 8.76
C LEU A 61 10.98 -13.14 9.72
N GLN A 62 10.48 -14.35 9.86
CA GLN A 62 11.12 -15.35 10.71
C GLN A 62 12.13 -16.18 9.93
#